data_b3c3f2eb7227d3c1c5b7efe7878408b0
#
_entry.id   b3c3f2eb7227d3c1c5b7efe7878408b0
#
_cell.length_a   1.000
_cell.length_b   1.000
_cell.length_c   1.000
_cell.angle_alpha   90.00
_cell.angle_beta   90.00
_cell.angle_gamma   90.00
#
_symmetry.space_group_name_H-M   'P 1'
#
loop_
_entity.id
_entity.type
_entity.pdbx_description
1 polymer ?
#
loop_
_entity_poly.entity_id
_entity_poly.type
_entity_poly.pdbx_seq_one_letter_code
_entity_poly.pdbx_strand_id
1 'polypeptide(L)'
;NTMSQELIMNANPLVAFLKKPATQFTKADIISYIQENEITMVNFMYPAGDGRLKTLNFVINNLEYLETILTCGERVDGSSLFSFIEAGSSDLYVVPRFRTAFVDPFANEPTLSMLCSFFNKDGQPLESSPEYTLHKACKAFTEVTGMEFQAMGELEYYVIAPDAGLFPAVDQRGYHESGPYAKFNAFRKECMTYIAKAGGMIKYGHSEVGN
;
A
#
# COMPACT_ATOMS: atom_id res chain seq x y z
N ASN A 1 21.60 -14.84 18.04
CA ASN A 1 20.83 -13.84 17.30
C ASN A 1 19.36 -14.21 17.41
N THR A 2 18.68 -13.70 18.41
CA THR A 2 17.22 -13.80 18.50
C THR A 2 16.64 -12.88 17.42
N MET A 3 15.95 -13.47 16.42
CA MET A 3 15.15 -12.68 15.50
C MET A 3 14.16 -11.84 16.32
N SER A 4 13.98 -10.57 15.95
CA SER A 4 12.97 -9.73 16.60
C SER A 4 11.58 -10.34 16.40
N GLN A 5 10.68 -10.16 17.36
CA GLN A 5 9.31 -10.69 17.26
C GLN A 5 8.56 -10.18 16.02
N GLU A 6 8.88 -9.01 15.53
CA GLU A 6 8.34 -8.42 14.28
C GLU A 6 8.63 -9.25 13.02
N LEU A 7 9.69 -10.05 13.02
CA LEU A 7 10.10 -10.84 11.85
C LEU A 7 9.50 -12.26 11.88
N ILE A 8 9.13 -12.72 13.05
CA ILE A 8 8.63 -14.09 13.25
C ILE A 8 7.19 -14.14 12.74
N MET A 9 6.91 -15.07 11.80
CA MET A 9 5.58 -15.24 11.19
C MET A 9 5.05 -13.99 10.48
N ASN A 10 5.91 -13.05 10.08
CA ASN A 10 5.47 -11.90 9.31
C ASN A 10 4.96 -12.34 7.93
N ALA A 11 3.77 -11.88 7.55
CA ALA A 11 3.13 -12.29 6.30
C ALA A 11 3.74 -11.64 5.05
N ASN A 12 4.51 -10.54 5.19
CA ASN A 12 5.14 -9.87 4.06
C ASN A 12 6.34 -10.71 3.54
N PRO A 13 6.30 -11.18 2.28
CA PRO A 13 7.38 -11.99 1.70
C PRO A 13 8.76 -11.30 1.71
N LEU A 14 8.80 -9.97 1.57
CA LEU A 14 10.04 -9.22 1.61
C LEU A 14 10.67 -9.27 3.01
N VAL A 15 9.87 -9.10 4.06
CA VAL A 15 10.34 -9.22 5.45
C VAL A 15 10.88 -10.61 5.72
N ALA A 16 10.19 -11.64 5.27
CA ALA A 16 10.61 -13.03 5.41
C ALA A 16 11.94 -13.32 4.69
N PHE A 17 12.11 -12.78 3.49
CA PHE A 17 13.32 -12.94 2.68
C PHE A 17 14.50 -12.13 3.24
N LEU A 18 14.30 -10.83 3.47
CA LEU A 18 15.36 -9.90 3.87
C LEU A 18 15.77 -10.03 5.34
N LYS A 19 14.99 -10.70 6.17
CA LYS A 19 15.23 -10.89 7.61
C LYS A 19 15.37 -9.57 8.38
N LYS A 20 14.65 -8.55 7.95
CA LYS A 20 14.59 -7.23 8.60
C LYS A 20 13.19 -6.61 8.49
N PRO A 21 12.79 -5.72 9.41
CA PRO A 21 11.50 -5.05 9.34
C PRO A 21 11.43 -4.11 8.13
N ALA A 22 10.24 -3.93 7.58
CA ALA A 22 10.04 -3.10 6.38
C ALA A 22 10.51 -1.64 6.55
N THR A 23 10.45 -1.12 7.77
CA THR A 23 10.96 0.23 8.11
C THR A 23 12.45 0.42 7.85
N GLN A 24 13.21 -0.68 7.72
CA GLN A 24 14.65 -0.68 7.47
C GLN A 24 15.01 -1.05 6.02
N PHE A 25 14.04 -1.22 5.14
CA PHE A 25 14.32 -1.54 3.74
C PHE A 25 15.10 -0.42 3.05
N THR A 26 16.14 -0.81 2.34
CA THR A 26 17.00 0.06 1.55
C THR A 26 16.83 -0.22 0.06
N LYS A 27 17.37 0.66 -0.80
CA LYS A 27 17.42 0.41 -2.24
C LYS A 27 18.09 -0.92 -2.58
N ALA A 28 19.20 -1.22 -1.91
CA ALA A 28 19.95 -2.47 -2.12
C ALA A 28 19.09 -3.71 -1.77
N ASP A 29 18.27 -3.63 -0.72
CA ASP A 29 17.36 -4.70 -0.34
C ASP A 29 16.30 -4.94 -1.41
N ILE A 30 15.72 -3.86 -1.96
CA ILE A 30 14.72 -3.94 -3.03
C ILE A 30 15.33 -4.59 -4.27
N ILE A 31 16.54 -4.18 -4.67
CA ILE A 31 17.24 -4.75 -5.80
C ILE A 31 17.55 -6.23 -5.57
N SER A 32 18.04 -6.59 -4.38
CA SER A 32 18.31 -7.99 -4.01
C SER A 32 17.02 -8.85 -4.10
N TYR A 33 15.92 -8.35 -3.55
CA TYR A 33 14.64 -9.07 -3.62
C TYR A 33 14.18 -9.27 -5.06
N ILE A 34 14.28 -8.23 -5.91
CA ILE A 34 13.91 -8.28 -7.32
C ILE A 34 14.72 -9.34 -8.07
N GLN A 35 16.05 -9.35 -7.87
CA GLN A 35 16.94 -10.29 -8.55
C GLN A 35 16.70 -11.75 -8.12
N GLU A 36 16.63 -11.99 -6.82
CA GLU A 36 16.49 -13.34 -6.26
C GLU A 36 15.09 -13.95 -6.42
N ASN A 37 14.08 -13.14 -6.65
CA ASN A 37 12.69 -13.59 -6.81
C ASN A 37 12.14 -13.38 -8.22
N GLU A 38 13.02 -13.16 -9.20
CA GLU A 38 12.66 -13.06 -10.62
C GLU A 38 11.54 -12.04 -10.91
N ILE A 39 11.54 -10.94 -10.17
CA ILE A 39 10.58 -9.84 -10.39
C ILE A 39 10.90 -9.17 -11.72
N THR A 40 9.92 -9.02 -12.59
CA THR A 40 10.08 -8.48 -13.95
C THR A 40 9.54 -7.07 -14.10
N MET A 41 8.66 -6.64 -13.20
CA MET A 41 8.02 -5.32 -13.24
C MET A 41 8.05 -4.64 -11.87
N VAL A 42 8.13 -3.31 -11.89
CA VAL A 42 7.97 -2.46 -10.71
C VAL A 42 6.81 -1.50 -10.95
N ASN A 43 5.94 -1.35 -9.96
CA ASN A 43 4.90 -0.34 -9.96
C ASN A 43 5.22 0.77 -8.95
N PHE A 44 5.09 2.00 -9.39
CA PHE A 44 5.04 3.16 -8.51
C PHE A 44 3.58 3.58 -8.35
N MET A 45 3.11 3.62 -7.10
CA MET A 45 1.72 3.93 -6.77
C MET A 45 1.66 5.17 -5.88
N TYR A 46 0.70 6.04 -6.13
CA TYR A 46 0.56 7.30 -5.40
C TYR A 46 -0.88 7.81 -5.41
N PRO A 47 -1.37 8.43 -4.33
CA PRO A 47 -2.69 9.02 -4.30
C PRO A 47 -2.70 10.37 -5.04
N ALA A 48 -3.66 10.55 -5.93
CA ALA A 48 -3.91 11.84 -6.58
C ALA A 48 -4.92 12.68 -5.80
N GLY A 49 -5.23 13.88 -6.30
CA GLY A 49 -6.16 14.81 -5.67
C GLY A 49 -7.60 14.30 -5.55
N ASP A 50 -7.99 13.33 -6.37
CA ASP A 50 -9.29 12.66 -6.31
C ASP A 50 -9.36 11.53 -5.26
N GLY A 51 -8.28 11.31 -4.50
CA GLY A 51 -8.16 10.24 -3.51
C GLY A 51 -7.94 8.84 -4.08
N ARG A 52 -7.85 8.70 -5.40
CA ARG A 52 -7.60 7.41 -6.05
C ARG A 52 -6.11 7.12 -6.11
N LEU A 53 -5.79 5.84 -5.95
CA LEU A 53 -4.43 5.35 -6.14
C LEU A 53 -4.13 5.23 -7.63
N LYS A 54 -3.13 5.98 -8.10
CA LYS A 54 -2.63 5.94 -9.48
C LYS A 54 -1.39 5.06 -9.54
N THR A 55 -1.07 4.54 -10.73
CA THR A 55 0.02 3.58 -10.90
C THR A 55 0.81 3.87 -12.18
N LEU A 56 2.14 3.85 -12.07
CA LEU A 56 3.07 3.73 -13.19
C LEU A 56 3.66 2.33 -13.20
N ASN A 57 3.73 1.71 -14.38
CA ASN A 57 4.30 0.39 -14.57
C ASN A 57 5.66 0.51 -15.27
N PHE A 58 6.68 -0.12 -14.69
CA PHE A 58 8.03 -0.18 -15.26
C PHE A 58 8.40 -1.62 -15.55
N VAL A 59 8.76 -1.91 -16.79
CA VAL A 59 9.46 -3.17 -17.14
C VAL A 59 10.93 -3.01 -16.76
N ILE A 60 11.46 -3.96 -16.01
CA ILE A 60 12.87 -3.94 -15.62
C ILE A 60 13.71 -4.37 -16.82
N ASN A 61 14.42 -3.42 -17.46
CA ASN A 61 15.24 -3.67 -18.62
C ASN A 61 16.67 -4.11 -18.25
N ASN A 62 17.22 -3.49 -17.21
CA ASN A 62 18.57 -3.77 -16.70
C ASN A 62 18.74 -3.15 -15.30
N LEU A 63 19.87 -3.44 -14.66
CA LEU A 63 20.16 -2.95 -13.31
C LEU A 63 20.32 -1.43 -13.27
N GLU A 64 21.00 -0.83 -14.23
CA GLU A 64 21.22 0.62 -14.27
C GLU A 64 19.92 1.40 -14.33
N TYR A 65 18.98 0.95 -15.17
CA TYR A 65 17.64 1.53 -15.26
C TYR A 65 16.87 1.38 -13.95
N LEU A 66 16.90 0.18 -13.34
CA LEU A 66 16.26 -0.07 -12.06
C LEU A 66 16.81 0.83 -10.95
N GLU A 67 18.14 0.94 -10.85
CA GLU A 67 18.79 1.82 -9.88
C GLU A 67 18.40 3.29 -10.08
N THR A 68 18.29 3.73 -11.32
CA THR A 68 17.87 5.10 -11.66
C THR A 68 16.46 5.40 -11.19
N ILE A 69 15.48 4.57 -11.51
CA ILE A 69 14.08 4.82 -11.09
C ILE A 69 13.90 4.70 -9.57
N LEU A 70 14.63 3.80 -8.92
CA LEU A 70 14.58 3.65 -7.46
C LEU A 70 15.23 4.83 -6.73
N THR A 71 16.21 5.50 -7.35
CA THR A 71 16.91 6.63 -6.74
C THR A 71 16.24 7.96 -7.02
N CYS A 72 15.93 8.22 -8.29
CA CYS A 72 15.44 9.52 -8.76
C CYS A 72 13.91 9.58 -8.83
N GLY A 73 13.26 8.44 -8.78
CA GLY A 73 11.84 8.36 -9.09
C GLY A 73 11.55 8.62 -10.56
N GLU A 74 10.32 8.98 -10.88
CA GLU A 74 9.88 9.30 -12.23
C GLU A 74 9.14 10.63 -12.26
N ARG A 75 9.35 11.37 -13.34
CA ARG A 75 8.64 12.61 -13.59
C ARG A 75 7.20 12.35 -14.02
N VAL A 76 6.27 13.10 -13.45
CA VAL A 76 4.84 13.04 -13.77
C VAL A 76 4.27 14.43 -13.98
N ASP A 77 3.17 14.51 -14.72
CA ASP A 77 2.44 15.77 -14.89
C ASP A 77 1.53 16.02 -13.69
N GLY A 78 1.95 16.94 -12.82
CA GLY A 78 1.20 17.31 -11.61
C GLY A 78 -0.16 17.93 -11.89
N SER A 79 -0.34 18.61 -13.03
CA SER A 79 -1.63 19.22 -13.40
C SER A 79 -2.70 18.17 -13.70
N SER A 80 -2.30 16.98 -14.15
CA SER A 80 -3.19 15.84 -14.35
C SER A 80 -3.54 15.10 -13.06
N LEU A 81 -2.80 15.36 -11.99
CA LEU A 81 -2.98 14.71 -10.69
C LEU A 81 -3.68 15.60 -9.66
N PHE A 82 -3.41 16.90 -9.71
CA PHE A 82 -3.89 17.88 -8.73
C PHE A 82 -4.46 19.12 -9.44
N SER A 83 -5.72 19.42 -9.19
CA SER A 83 -6.42 20.55 -9.82
C SER A 83 -5.85 21.92 -9.46
N PHE A 84 -5.05 22.03 -8.40
CA PHE A 84 -4.41 23.26 -7.97
C PHE A 84 -3.03 23.51 -8.60
N ILE A 85 -2.53 22.57 -9.43
CA ILE A 85 -1.25 22.72 -10.15
C ILE A 85 -1.52 23.18 -11.59
N GLU A 86 -0.90 24.29 -11.98
CA GLU A 86 -1.00 24.85 -13.32
C GLU A 86 -0.12 24.10 -14.31
N ALA A 87 -0.61 23.90 -15.54
CA ALA A 87 0.08 23.15 -16.60
C ALA A 87 1.48 23.69 -16.97
N GLY A 88 1.70 25.00 -16.83
CA GLY A 88 2.98 25.64 -17.15
C GLY A 88 4.11 25.36 -16.15
N SER A 89 3.81 24.77 -14.98
CA SER A 89 4.76 24.49 -13.88
C SER A 89 4.39 23.17 -13.18
N SER A 90 4.10 22.14 -13.98
CA SER A 90 3.44 20.93 -13.51
C SER A 90 4.36 19.75 -13.22
N ASP A 91 5.67 19.87 -13.47
CA ASP A 91 6.62 18.79 -13.25
C ASP A 91 6.71 18.42 -11.78
N LEU A 92 6.29 17.20 -11.47
CA LEU A 92 6.48 16.55 -10.18
C LEU A 92 7.27 15.27 -10.36
N TYR A 93 7.89 14.80 -9.28
CA TYR A 93 8.59 13.53 -9.23
C TYR A 93 7.96 12.63 -8.18
N VAL A 94 7.67 11.39 -8.55
CA VAL A 94 7.20 10.35 -7.64
C VAL A 94 8.38 9.46 -7.28
N VAL A 95 8.75 9.45 -5.99
CA VAL A 95 9.93 8.75 -5.47
C VAL A 95 9.46 7.64 -4.53
N PRO A 96 9.88 6.37 -4.76
CA PRO A 96 9.38 5.25 -3.98
C PRO A 96 9.85 5.27 -2.53
N ARG A 97 8.94 4.89 -1.64
CA ARG A 97 9.24 4.61 -0.22
C ARG A 97 9.45 3.11 -0.06
N PHE A 98 10.67 2.66 0.07
CA PHE A 98 11.03 1.23 0.09
C PHE A 98 10.31 0.44 1.18
N ARG A 99 10.04 1.06 2.33
CA ARG A 99 9.29 0.42 3.43
C ARG A 99 7.87 -0.03 3.06
N THR A 100 7.34 0.49 1.95
CA THR A 100 5.98 0.18 1.48
C THR A 100 5.96 -0.93 0.43
N ALA A 101 7.12 -1.49 0.08
CA ALA A 101 7.23 -2.49 -0.97
C ALA A 101 6.44 -3.77 -0.65
N PHE A 102 5.70 -4.23 -1.62
CA PHE A 102 4.95 -5.49 -1.56
C PHE A 102 4.89 -6.16 -2.92
N VAL A 103 4.76 -7.49 -2.91
CA VAL A 103 4.49 -8.26 -4.13
C VAL A 103 3.03 -8.05 -4.51
N ASP A 104 2.78 -7.59 -5.74
CA ASP A 104 1.43 -7.28 -6.21
C ASP A 104 0.63 -8.58 -6.39
N PRO A 105 -0.43 -8.82 -5.60
CA PRO A 105 -1.21 -10.05 -5.68
C PRO A 105 -2.15 -10.10 -6.88
N PHE A 106 -2.34 -8.99 -7.60
CA PHE A 106 -3.27 -8.86 -8.72
C PHE A 106 -2.58 -8.82 -10.09
N ALA A 107 -1.25 -8.74 -10.10
CA ALA A 107 -0.48 -8.77 -11.34
C ALA A 107 -0.33 -10.20 -11.85
N ASN A 108 -0.41 -10.36 -13.18
CA ASN A 108 -0.14 -11.66 -13.83
C ASN A 108 1.37 -11.91 -13.91
N GLU A 109 2.14 -10.85 -14.15
CA GLU A 109 3.61 -10.90 -14.17
C GLU A 109 4.15 -10.68 -12.75
N PRO A 110 5.33 -11.27 -12.42
CA PRO A 110 5.99 -11.01 -11.14
C PRO A 110 6.29 -9.52 -10.96
N THR A 111 5.54 -8.86 -10.09
CA THR A 111 5.54 -7.41 -9.93
C THR A 111 5.77 -7.01 -8.48
N LEU A 112 6.66 -6.04 -8.26
CA LEU A 112 6.86 -5.40 -6.98
C LEU A 112 6.26 -3.98 -7.02
N SER A 113 5.33 -3.69 -6.14
CA SER A 113 4.69 -2.39 -6.03
C SER A 113 5.19 -1.62 -4.81
N MET A 114 5.34 -0.30 -4.95
CA MET A 114 5.75 0.61 -3.88
C MET A 114 4.92 1.88 -3.92
N LEU A 115 4.56 2.39 -2.74
CA LEU A 115 3.97 3.72 -2.62
C LEU A 115 5.07 4.78 -2.75
N CYS A 116 4.75 5.90 -3.41
CA CYS A 116 5.67 7.00 -3.66
C CYS A 116 5.25 8.27 -2.94
N SER A 117 6.22 9.11 -2.66
CA SER A 117 6.03 10.49 -2.23
C SER A 117 6.27 11.46 -3.38
N PHE A 118 5.60 12.61 -3.36
CA PHE A 118 5.75 13.65 -4.38
C PHE A 118 6.83 14.66 -4.00
N PHE A 119 7.67 14.97 -4.99
CA PHE A 119 8.69 16.01 -4.89
C PHE A 119 8.58 16.97 -6.06
N ASN A 120 8.99 18.21 -5.86
CA ASN A 120 9.13 19.19 -6.93
C ASN A 120 10.49 19.01 -7.66
N LYS A 121 10.70 19.81 -8.71
CA LYS A 121 11.94 19.80 -9.51
C LYS A 121 13.22 20.13 -8.72
N ASP A 122 13.07 20.78 -7.57
CA ASP A 122 14.20 21.17 -6.71
C ASP A 122 14.46 20.12 -5.59
N GLY A 123 13.79 18.96 -5.68
CA GLY A 123 13.93 17.86 -4.73
C GLY A 123 13.28 18.11 -3.37
N GLN A 124 12.39 19.11 -3.29
CA GLN A 124 11.63 19.38 -2.07
C GLN A 124 10.29 18.65 -2.09
N PRO A 125 9.81 18.15 -0.94
CA PRO A 125 8.49 17.55 -0.85
C PRO A 125 7.40 18.51 -1.37
N LEU A 126 6.39 17.95 -2.06
CA LEU A 126 5.21 18.72 -2.44
C LEU A 126 4.35 18.94 -1.18
N GLU A 127 4.39 20.15 -0.63
CA GLU A 127 3.76 20.46 0.65
C GLU A 127 2.24 20.29 0.70
N SER A 128 1.60 20.42 -0.45
CA SER A 128 0.15 20.29 -0.62
C SER A 128 -0.30 18.83 -0.91
N SER A 129 0.62 17.87 -1.03
CA SER A 129 0.22 16.48 -1.21
C SER A 129 -0.44 15.93 0.06
N PRO A 130 -1.47 15.10 -0.07
CA PRO A 130 -2.16 14.50 1.08
C PRO A 130 -1.20 13.75 2.02
N GLU A 131 -0.27 13.01 1.46
CA GLU A 131 0.73 12.24 2.22
C GLU A 131 1.65 13.16 3.04
N TYR A 132 2.16 14.22 2.44
CA TYR A 132 3.03 15.16 3.15
C TYR A 132 2.29 15.99 4.20
N THR A 133 1.03 16.32 3.93
CA THR A 133 0.15 16.98 4.92
C THR A 133 -0.03 16.09 6.15
N LEU A 134 -0.27 14.79 5.96
CA LEU A 134 -0.34 13.84 7.08
C LEU A 134 1.00 13.76 7.82
N HIS A 135 2.11 13.71 7.10
CA HIS A 135 3.45 13.70 7.72
C HIS A 135 3.68 14.94 8.62
N LYS A 136 3.33 16.13 8.13
CA LYS A 136 3.42 17.38 8.92
C LYS A 136 2.54 17.31 10.18
N ALA A 137 1.32 16.81 10.05
CA ALA A 137 0.40 16.69 11.17
C ALA A 137 0.92 15.71 12.24
N CYS A 138 1.41 14.56 11.84
CA CYS A 138 2.00 13.57 12.77
C CYS A 138 3.24 14.13 13.48
N LYS A 139 4.11 14.85 12.74
CA LYS A 139 5.29 15.50 13.31
C LYS A 139 4.89 16.56 14.35
N ALA A 140 3.96 17.44 14.01
CA ALA A 140 3.47 18.48 14.93
C ALA A 140 2.83 17.87 16.19
N PHE A 141 2.07 16.78 16.04
CA PHE A 141 1.49 16.06 17.17
C PHE A 141 2.58 15.55 18.12
N THR A 142 3.61 14.92 17.60
CA THR A 142 4.72 14.39 18.42
C THR A 142 5.51 15.53 19.09
N GLU A 143 5.77 16.62 18.39
CA GLU A 143 6.48 17.78 18.94
C GLU A 143 5.72 18.44 20.11
N VAL A 144 4.39 18.52 20.01
CA VAL A 144 3.55 19.14 21.04
C VAL A 144 3.28 18.23 22.22
N THR A 145 3.08 16.94 21.98
CA THR A 145 2.60 16.00 23.00
C THR A 145 3.69 15.09 23.56
N GLY A 146 4.79 14.90 22.86
CA GLY A 146 5.81 13.88 23.16
C GLY A 146 5.35 12.45 22.87
N MET A 147 4.18 12.26 22.21
CA MET A 147 3.58 10.97 21.94
C MET A 147 3.55 10.68 20.43
N GLU A 148 3.52 9.40 20.07
CA GLU A 148 3.21 8.97 18.70
C GLU A 148 1.69 8.83 18.52
N PHE A 149 1.17 9.36 17.42
CA PHE A 149 -0.22 9.15 17.04
C PHE A 149 -0.40 7.72 16.51
N GLN A 150 -1.35 6.99 17.09
CA GLN A 150 -1.73 5.66 16.65
C GLN A 150 -3.20 5.65 16.27
N ALA A 151 -3.52 4.99 15.16
CA ALA A 151 -4.88 4.84 14.68
C ALA A 151 -5.11 3.42 14.20
N MET A 152 -6.33 2.96 14.34
CA MET A 152 -6.84 1.74 13.74
C MET A 152 -7.99 2.11 12.81
N GLY A 153 -8.00 1.55 11.61
CA GLY A 153 -9.06 1.76 10.64
C GLY A 153 -9.93 0.52 10.51
N GLU A 154 -11.18 0.73 10.18
CA GLU A 154 -12.10 -0.31 9.74
C GLU A 154 -12.39 -0.13 8.26
N LEU A 155 -12.27 -1.21 7.49
CA LEU A 155 -12.63 -1.25 6.08
C LEU A 155 -13.93 -2.01 5.94
N GLU A 156 -15.03 -1.27 5.80
CA GLU A 156 -16.37 -1.83 5.66
C GLU A 156 -16.86 -1.74 4.22
N TYR A 157 -17.58 -2.77 3.78
CA TYR A 157 -18.13 -2.82 2.43
C TYR A 157 -19.32 -3.77 2.36
N TYR A 158 -20.22 -3.52 1.42
CA TYR A 158 -21.28 -4.44 1.05
C TYR A 158 -20.85 -5.29 -0.16
N VAL A 159 -21.23 -6.55 -0.16
CA VAL A 159 -21.12 -7.41 -1.34
C VAL A 159 -22.51 -7.58 -1.94
N ILE A 160 -22.68 -7.05 -3.15
CA ILE A 160 -23.96 -7.13 -3.87
C ILE A 160 -23.94 -8.34 -4.79
N ALA A 161 -24.87 -9.25 -4.61
CA ALA A 161 -25.00 -10.45 -5.43
C ALA A 161 -26.47 -10.84 -5.58
N PRO A 162 -26.80 -11.64 -6.60
CA PRO A 162 -28.13 -12.25 -6.70
C PRO A 162 -28.44 -13.11 -5.46
N ASP A 163 -29.70 -13.09 -5.01
CA ASP A 163 -30.14 -13.93 -3.91
C ASP A 163 -30.05 -15.41 -4.32
N ALA A 164 -29.35 -16.21 -3.51
CA ALA A 164 -29.19 -17.64 -3.73
C ALA A 164 -30.39 -18.48 -3.22
N GLY A 165 -31.36 -17.88 -2.54
CA GLY A 165 -32.57 -18.53 -2.03
C GLY A 165 -32.36 -19.48 -0.84
N LEU A 166 -31.13 -19.87 -0.53
CA LEU A 166 -30.80 -20.73 0.61
C LEU A 166 -30.12 -19.93 1.71
N PHE A 167 -30.53 -20.20 2.95
CA PHE A 167 -30.02 -19.54 4.13
C PHE A 167 -30.04 -17.99 3.98
N PRO A 168 -31.23 -17.40 3.80
CA PRO A 168 -31.34 -15.97 3.54
C PRO A 168 -30.75 -15.16 4.69
N ALA A 169 -30.14 -14.03 4.34
CA ALA A 169 -29.70 -13.05 5.32
C ALA A 169 -30.93 -12.50 6.07
N VAL A 170 -30.78 -12.25 7.35
CA VAL A 170 -31.80 -11.61 8.16
C VAL A 170 -31.40 -10.16 8.38
N ASP A 171 -32.31 -9.25 7.99
CA ASP A 171 -32.04 -7.81 8.06
C ASP A 171 -31.52 -7.39 9.44
N GLN A 172 -30.41 -6.65 9.45
CA GLN A 172 -29.73 -6.12 10.63
C GLN A 172 -29.31 -7.19 11.67
N ARG A 173 -29.04 -8.42 11.24
CA ARG A 173 -28.61 -9.52 12.11
C ARG A 173 -27.36 -10.25 11.64
N GLY A 174 -26.56 -9.59 10.79
CA GLY A 174 -25.34 -10.18 10.23
C GLY A 174 -24.12 -10.21 11.15
N TYR A 175 -24.17 -9.55 12.31
CA TYR A 175 -22.98 -9.36 13.15
C TYR A 175 -22.35 -10.68 13.60
N HIS A 176 -21.11 -10.88 13.20
CA HIS A 176 -20.29 -12.07 13.46
C HIS A 176 -20.87 -13.39 12.90
N GLU A 177 -21.85 -13.32 11.99
CA GLU A 177 -22.40 -14.52 11.36
C GLU A 177 -21.32 -15.35 10.67
N SER A 178 -21.50 -16.65 10.73
CA SER A 178 -20.66 -17.65 10.06
C SER A 178 -21.44 -18.34 8.94
N GLY A 179 -20.75 -19.14 8.14
CA GLY A 179 -21.44 -19.98 7.15
C GLY A 179 -22.40 -20.98 7.80
N PRO A 180 -23.55 -21.24 7.16
CA PRO A 180 -23.94 -20.85 5.81
C PRO A 180 -24.60 -19.48 5.68
N TYR A 181 -24.84 -18.76 6.75
CA TYR A 181 -25.56 -17.47 6.76
C TYR A 181 -24.67 -16.31 6.26
N ALA A 182 -23.36 -16.33 6.51
CA ALA A 182 -22.42 -15.39 5.92
C ALA A 182 -21.86 -15.95 4.60
N LYS A 183 -22.26 -15.36 3.48
CA LYS A 183 -22.01 -15.90 2.14
C LYS A 183 -20.60 -15.64 1.60
N PHE A 184 -20.00 -14.49 1.90
CA PHE A 184 -18.78 -14.00 1.26
C PHE A 184 -17.53 -14.08 2.15
N ASN A 185 -17.51 -15.05 3.06
CA ASN A 185 -16.38 -15.27 3.97
C ASN A 185 -15.05 -15.55 3.25
N ALA A 186 -15.10 -16.28 2.12
CA ALA A 186 -13.90 -16.58 1.34
C ALA A 186 -13.29 -15.30 0.78
N PHE A 187 -14.10 -14.41 0.19
CA PHE A 187 -13.67 -13.10 -0.31
C PHE A 187 -13.01 -12.27 0.80
N ARG A 188 -13.67 -12.12 1.95
CA ARG A 188 -13.11 -11.37 3.09
C ARG A 188 -11.76 -11.92 3.54
N LYS A 189 -11.65 -13.25 3.70
CA LYS A 189 -10.41 -13.92 4.13
C LYS A 189 -9.28 -13.72 3.12
N GLU A 190 -9.59 -13.76 1.84
CA GLU A 190 -8.61 -13.51 0.77
C GLU A 190 -8.12 -12.07 0.81
N CYS A 191 -9.02 -11.08 0.94
CA CYS A 191 -8.65 -9.67 1.11
C CYS A 191 -7.74 -9.46 2.32
N MET A 192 -8.10 -10.03 3.47
CA MET A 192 -7.27 -9.94 4.70
C MET A 192 -5.88 -10.51 4.48
N THR A 193 -5.78 -11.65 3.78
CA THR A 193 -4.50 -12.29 3.46
C THR A 193 -3.64 -11.40 2.56
N TYR A 194 -4.23 -10.78 1.55
CA TYR A 194 -3.50 -9.86 0.66
C TYR A 194 -3.03 -8.61 1.38
N ILE A 195 -3.87 -8.02 2.24
CA ILE A 195 -3.48 -6.87 3.05
C ILE A 195 -2.30 -7.21 3.97
N ALA A 196 -2.35 -8.36 4.63
CA ALA A 196 -1.25 -8.81 5.49
C ALA A 196 0.06 -9.04 4.69
N LYS A 197 -0.02 -9.66 3.51
CA LYS A 197 1.13 -9.84 2.61
C LYS A 197 1.69 -8.52 2.07
N ALA A 198 0.84 -7.53 1.89
CA ALA A 198 1.26 -6.17 1.50
C ALA A 198 1.84 -5.34 2.66
N GLY A 199 1.96 -5.91 3.85
CA GLY A 199 2.54 -5.26 5.03
C GLY A 199 1.53 -4.57 5.94
N GLY A 200 0.23 -4.74 5.69
CA GLY A 200 -0.83 -4.24 6.56
C GLY A 200 -0.92 -5.07 7.85
N MET A 201 -1.15 -4.40 8.97
CA MET A 201 -1.32 -5.04 10.28
C MET A 201 -2.80 -5.34 10.51
N ILE A 202 -3.26 -6.49 10.01
CA ILE A 202 -4.65 -6.93 10.19
C ILE A 202 -4.86 -7.44 11.62
N LYS A 203 -5.89 -6.93 12.28
CA LYS A 203 -6.31 -7.41 13.59
C LYS A 203 -7.26 -8.61 13.47
N TYR A 204 -8.39 -8.42 12.81
CA TYR A 204 -9.38 -9.46 12.51
C TYR A 204 -10.37 -8.97 11.44
N GLY A 205 -11.24 -9.88 10.98
CA GLY A 205 -12.35 -9.55 10.10
C GLY A 205 -13.58 -10.39 10.47
N HIS A 206 -14.74 -9.81 10.26
CA HIS A 206 -16.03 -10.44 10.52
C HIS A 206 -17.13 -9.89 9.60
N SER A 207 -18.28 -10.53 9.57
CA SER A 207 -19.47 -9.93 8.97
C SER A 207 -20.07 -8.90 9.91
N GLU A 208 -20.61 -7.83 9.34
CA GLU A 208 -21.19 -6.72 10.09
C GLU A 208 -22.72 -6.85 10.18
N VAL A 209 -23.35 -5.97 10.95
CA VAL A 209 -24.80 -5.96 11.23
C VAL A 209 -25.63 -5.84 9.95
N GLY A 210 -25.23 -4.97 9.03
CA GLY A 210 -25.91 -4.74 7.77
C GLY A 210 -25.76 -5.91 6.81
N ASN A 211 -26.90 -6.28 6.15
CA ASN A 211 -26.99 -7.34 5.15
C ASN A 211 -27.52 -6.79 3.84
#